data_bbf720bde0c7683f6530d8e7b38b7db5
#
_entry.id   bbf720bde0c7683f6530d8e7b38b7db5
#
_cell.length_a   1.000
_cell.length_b   1.000
_cell.length_c   1.000
_cell.angle_alpha   90.00
_cell.angle_beta   90.00
_cell.angle_gamma   90.00
#
_symmetry.space_group_name_H-M   'P 1'
#
loop_
_entity.id
_entity.type
_entity.pdbx_description
1 polymer ?
#
loop_
_entity_poly.entity_id
_entity_poly.type
_entity_poly.pdbx_seq_one_letter_code
_entity_poly.pdbx_strand_id
1 'polypeptide(L)'
;MQKFAASAIAFTLFQFSFGAHTALAADATTPVKAIMDATVSNWAGGDSDWQDIFGEDKLKDIYSKDFGAKYEAAAQFPAADEDGISPFDYDVIVNAQDACPLEDVKIAAQPPKNNVTEVLATFKKLTCMGSDADYQKVTTVRFEVIEEGGRPVVDDIVTNDDNGNPSSLKSVMVDLVKQQQQPPSNQQKSANPQ
;
A
#
# COMPACT_ATOMS: atom_id res chain seq x y z
N MET A 1 33.79 28.45 -75.97
CA MET A 1 34.42 27.81 -74.78
C MET A 1 33.65 28.29 -73.54
N GLN A 2 32.70 27.49 -73.09
CA GLN A 2 31.82 27.82 -71.96
C GLN A 2 32.28 27.00 -70.73
N LYS A 3 32.67 27.68 -69.68
CA LYS A 3 33.12 27.05 -68.43
C LYS A 3 31.93 26.90 -67.48
N PHE A 4 31.53 25.66 -67.19
CA PHE A 4 30.51 25.37 -66.15
C PHE A 4 31.22 25.34 -64.76
N ALA A 5 30.76 26.23 -63.87
CA ALA A 5 31.14 26.18 -62.47
C ALA A 5 30.19 25.24 -61.69
N ALA A 6 30.74 24.21 -61.09
CA ALA A 6 29.96 23.31 -60.23
C ALA A 6 29.96 23.90 -58.81
N SER A 7 28.76 24.22 -58.32
CA SER A 7 28.55 24.66 -56.93
C SER A 7 28.30 23.46 -56.04
N ALA A 8 29.17 23.18 -55.12
CA ALA A 8 29.02 22.13 -54.15
C ALA A 8 28.25 22.67 -52.93
N ILE A 9 27.02 22.16 -52.73
CA ILE A 9 26.20 22.45 -51.53
C ILE A 9 26.62 21.43 -50.43
N ALA A 10 27.31 21.97 -49.40
CA ALA A 10 27.60 21.16 -48.21
C ALA A 10 26.35 21.05 -47.31
N PHE A 11 25.81 19.87 -47.19
CA PHE A 11 24.68 19.54 -46.28
C PHE A 11 25.24 19.20 -44.91
N THR A 12 25.16 20.14 -43.96
CA THR A 12 25.60 19.93 -42.57
C THR A 12 24.47 19.17 -41.83
N LEU A 13 24.67 17.88 -41.59
CA LEU A 13 23.83 17.06 -40.74
C LEU A 13 24.02 17.45 -39.28
N PHE A 14 23.01 18.14 -38.74
CA PHE A 14 22.94 18.46 -37.33
C PHE A 14 22.43 17.22 -36.59
N GLN A 15 23.35 16.46 -35.97
CA GLN A 15 22.99 15.32 -35.15
C GLN A 15 22.45 15.83 -33.80
N PHE A 16 21.13 15.76 -33.62
CA PHE A 16 20.52 15.90 -32.30
C PHE A 16 20.79 14.63 -31.50
N SER A 17 21.78 14.68 -30.63
CA SER A 17 21.97 13.66 -29.58
C SER A 17 20.86 13.84 -28.54
N PHE A 18 19.79 13.04 -28.64
CA PHE A 18 18.87 12.85 -27.53
C PHE A 18 19.62 12.08 -26.42
N GLY A 19 20.15 12.83 -25.47
CA GLY A 19 20.61 12.27 -24.21
C GLY A 19 19.42 11.63 -23.51
N ALA A 20 19.35 10.31 -23.51
CA ALA A 20 18.42 9.59 -22.64
C ALA A 20 18.85 9.88 -21.20
N HIS A 21 18.18 10.83 -20.56
CA HIS A 21 18.27 10.97 -19.11
C HIS A 21 17.52 9.76 -18.56
N THR A 22 18.25 8.72 -18.18
CA THR A 22 17.72 7.71 -17.26
C THR A 22 17.57 8.42 -15.91
N ALA A 23 16.40 9.04 -15.68
CA ALA A 23 15.99 9.33 -14.32
C ALA A 23 16.05 7.99 -13.59
N LEU A 24 16.89 7.88 -12.56
CA LEU A 24 16.83 6.77 -11.64
C LEU A 24 15.37 6.77 -11.13
N ALA A 25 14.60 5.78 -11.54
CA ALA A 25 13.27 5.59 -10.99
C ALA A 25 13.43 5.50 -9.47
N ALA A 26 12.71 6.35 -8.74
CA ALA A 26 12.76 6.31 -7.29
C ALA A 26 12.40 4.88 -6.83
N ASP A 27 13.11 4.37 -5.83
CA ASP A 27 12.95 2.99 -5.36
C ASP A 27 11.54 2.77 -4.80
N ALA A 28 10.71 2.02 -5.53
CA ALA A 28 9.34 1.71 -5.16
C ALA A 28 9.23 1.01 -3.79
N THR A 29 10.32 0.43 -3.28
CA THR A 29 10.32 -0.18 -1.95
C THR A 29 10.40 0.85 -0.82
N THR A 30 10.77 2.09 -1.09
CA THR A 30 10.98 3.11 -0.05
C THR A 30 9.73 3.36 0.81
N PRO A 31 8.54 3.66 0.26
CA PRO A 31 7.36 3.88 1.08
C PRO A 31 6.91 2.60 1.81
N VAL A 32 7.10 1.42 1.20
CA VAL A 32 6.76 0.14 1.82
C VAL A 32 7.69 -0.18 2.99
N LYS A 33 8.98 0.10 2.87
CA LYS A 33 9.93 -0.05 4.00
C LYS A 33 9.51 0.79 5.19
N ALA A 34 9.12 2.05 4.97
CA ALA A 34 8.69 2.93 6.06
C ALA A 34 7.44 2.39 6.79
N ILE A 35 6.49 1.80 6.08
CA ILE A 35 5.31 1.13 6.67
C ILE A 35 5.76 -0.12 7.43
N MET A 36 6.56 -0.98 6.81
CA MET A 36 6.98 -2.23 7.41
C MET A 36 7.87 -2.03 8.65
N ASP A 37 8.75 -1.03 8.65
CA ASP A 37 9.58 -0.68 9.81
C ASP A 37 8.71 -0.27 11.01
N ALA A 38 7.67 0.54 10.78
CA ALA A 38 6.70 0.89 11.81
C ALA A 38 5.93 -0.35 12.29
N THR A 39 5.44 -1.19 11.38
CA THR A 39 4.72 -2.43 11.71
C THR A 39 5.60 -3.38 12.53
N VAL A 40 6.84 -3.60 12.12
CA VAL A 40 7.79 -4.44 12.87
C VAL A 40 8.03 -3.89 14.27
N SER A 41 8.19 -2.56 14.41
CA SER A 41 8.35 -1.92 15.72
C SER A 41 7.11 -2.10 16.59
N ASN A 42 5.91 -1.96 16.04
CA ASN A 42 4.66 -2.13 16.77
C ASN A 42 4.47 -3.55 17.32
N TRP A 43 4.97 -4.55 16.61
CA TRP A 43 4.87 -5.96 17.01
C TRP A 43 6.14 -6.52 17.68
N ALA A 44 7.16 -5.70 17.90
CA ALA A 44 8.41 -6.17 18.53
C ALA A 44 8.26 -6.59 19.99
N GLY A 45 7.17 -6.19 20.64
CA GLY A 45 6.97 -6.34 22.09
C GLY A 45 7.75 -5.31 22.90
N GLY A 46 7.47 -5.22 24.20
CA GLY A 46 8.09 -4.23 25.10
C GLY A 46 7.35 -2.88 25.12
N ASP A 47 8.02 -1.86 25.70
CA ASP A 47 7.43 -0.53 25.94
C ASP A 47 7.68 0.44 24.77
N SER A 48 7.72 -0.05 23.51
CA SER A 48 7.86 0.84 22.34
C SER A 48 6.56 1.61 22.10
N ASP A 49 6.68 2.93 21.82
CA ASP A 49 5.53 3.73 21.42
C ASP A 49 4.94 3.19 20.10
N TRP A 50 3.63 3.03 20.07
CA TRP A 50 2.91 2.62 18.87
C TRP A 50 3.10 3.64 17.75
N GLN A 51 3.52 3.19 16.59
CA GLN A 51 3.70 4.01 15.41
C GLN A 51 2.48 3.90 14.50
N ASP A 52 1.67 4.95 14.45
CA ASP A 52 0.55 5.03 13.52
C ASP A 52 1.06 5.07 12.07
N ILE A 53 0.70 4.06 11.28
CA ILE A 53 1.06 3.99 9.85
C ILE A 53 0.17 4.90 8.98
N PHE A 54 -0.92 5.41 9.52
CA PHE A 54 -1.86 6.33 8.86
C PHE A 54 -1.87 7.73 9.46
N GLY A 55 -0.89 8.08 10.27
CA GLY A 55 -0.73 9.44 10.78
C GLY A 55 -0.66 10.48 9.66
N GLU A 56 -1.09 11.70 9.93
CA GLU A 56 -1.25 12.77 8.94
C GLU A 56 -0.03 12.98 8.04
N ASP A 57 1.17 12.97 8.63
CA ASP A 57 2.41 13.12 7.87
C ASP A 57 2.65 11.92 6.94
N LYS A 58 2.40 10.70 7.41
CA LYS A 58 2.54 9.50 6.60
C LYS A 58 1.52 9.43 5.48
N LEU A 59 0.26 9.81 5.73
CA LEU A 59 -0.76 9.89 4.68
C LEU A 59 -0.36 10.85 3.56
N LYS A 60 0.32 11.95 3.86
CA LYS A 60 0.83 12.90 2.85
C LYS A 60 2.07 12.40 2.13
N ASP A 61 2.96 11.72 2.85
CA ASP A 61 4.31 11.44 2.35
C ASP A 61 4.48 10.03 1.79
N ILE A 62 3.69 9.07 2.25
CA ILE A 62 3.85 7.66 1.92
C ILE A 62 2.74 7.16 0.99
N TYR A 63 1.52 7.71 1.11
CA TYR A 63 0.36 7.23 0.37
C TYR A 63 -0.01 8.14 -0.80
N SER A 64 -0.75 7.58 -1.78
CA SER A 64 -1.36 8.36 -2.85
C SER A 64 -2.47 9.26 -2.30
N LYS A 65 -2.77 10.34 -3.01
CA LYS A 65 -3.90 11.21 -2.64
C LYS A 65 -5.23 10.46 -2.66
N ASP A 66 -5.39 9.52 -3.58
CA ASP A 66 -6.60 8.71 -3.67
C ASP A 66 -6.76 7.79 -2.45
N PHE A 67 -5.65 7.16 -2.02
CA PHE A 67 -5.65 6.35 -0.79
C PHE A 67 -5.96 7.22 0.43
N GLY A 68 -5.26 8.35 0.59
CA GLY A 68 -5.45 9.26 1.72
C GLY A 68 -6.90 9.76 1.82
N ALA A 69 -7.51 10.18 0.69
CA ALA A 69 -8.90 10.62 0.67
C ALA A 69 -9.89 9.51 1.08
N LYS A 70 -9.64 8.25 0.68
CA LYS A 70 -10.46 7.11 1.10
C LYS A 70 -10.30 6.79 2.59
N TYR A 71 -9.06 6.87 3.08
CA TYR A 71 -8.79 6.70 4.51
C TYR A 71 -9.48 7.78 5.34
N GLU A 72 -9.34 9.05 4.99
CA GLU A 72 -10.00 10.17 5.68
C GLU A 72 -11.52 10.02 5.71
N ALA A 73 -12.12 9.56 4.60
CA ALA A 73 -13.55 9.29 4.55
C ALA A 73 -13.97 8.13 5.47
N ALA A 74 -13.18 7.05 5.51
CA ALA A 74 -13.45 5.90 6.37
C ALA A 74 -13.22 6.24 7.86
N ALA A 75 -12.22 7.07 8.16
CA ALA A 75 -11.90 7.49 9.53
C ALA A 75 -13.00 8.34 10.21
N GLN A 76 -14.00 8.81 9.43
CA GLN A 76 -15.21 9.40 10.01
C GLN A 76 -16.08 8.37 10.76
N PHE A 77 -15.81 7.08 10.56
CA PHE A 77 -16.53 5.95 11.13
C PHE A 77 -15.55 5.00 11.81
N PRO A 78 -15.02 5.36 12.99
CA PRO A 78 -14.08 4.52 13.71
C PRO A 78 -14.70 3.16 14.04
N ALA A 79 -13.92 2.10 13.95
CA ALA A 79 -14.40 0.71 14.03
C ALA A 79 -14.93 0.34 15.41
N ALA A 80 -14.35 0.87 16.44
CA ALA A 80 -14.79 0.70 17.82
C ALA A 80 -14.03 1.65 18.74
N ASP A 81 -14.66 1.97 19.86
CA ASP A 81 -14.06 2.44 21.08
C ASP A 81 -13.81 3.93 21.21
N GLU A 82 -13.82 4.30 22.48
CA GLU A 82 -13.78 5.63 23.03
C GLU A 82 -12.55 6.45 22.60
N ASP A 83 -11.53 5.79 22.05
CA ASP A 83 -10.29 6.40 21.54
C ASP A 83 -10.12 6.27 20.02
N GLY A 84 -11.16 5.79 19.30
CA GLY A 84 -11.07 5.36 17.92
C GLY A 84 -10.78 6.47 16.93
N ILE A 85 -9.55 6.50 16.45
CA ILE A 85 -9.10 7.30 15.32
C ILE A 85 -9.04 6.46 14.04
N SER A 86 -8.87 5.14 14.16
CA SER A 86 -8.74 4.21 13.05
C SER A 86 -10.10 3.66 12.61
N PRO A 87 -10.38 3.56 11.30
CA PRO A 87 -11.56 2.88 10.80
C PRO A 87 -11.48 1.34 10.92
N PHE A 88 -10.34 0.82 11.39
CA PHE A 88 -10.08 -0.62 11.52
C PHE A 88 -9.86 -1.00 12.97
N ASP A 89 -10.41 -2.14 13.39
CA ASP A 89 -10.22 -2.78 14.69
C ASP A 89 -9.07 -3.80 14.70
N TYR A 90 -8.25 -3.82 13.66
CA TYR A 90 -7.12 -4.72 13.48
C TYR A 90 -5.95 -4.04 12.75
N ASP A 91 -4.74 -4.60 12.89
CA ASP A 91 -3.59 -4.17 12.08
C ASP A 91 -3.75 -4.68 10.64
N VAL A 92 -3.93 -3.76 9.70
CA VAL A 92 -4.22 -4.06 8.29
C VAL A 92 -3.02 -4.68 7.55
N ILE A 93 -1.79 -4.50 8.03
CA ILE A 93 -0.59 -5.11 7.45
C ILE A 93 -0.47 -6.56 7.92
N VAL A 94 -0.58 -6.76 9.22
CA VAL A 94 -0.53 -8.09 9.83
C VAL A 94 -1.82 -8.87 9.54
N ASN A 95 -2.90 -8.17 9.22
CA ASN A 95 -4.26 -8.68 9.03
C ASN A 95 -4.67 -9.55 10.22
N ALA A 96 -4.58 -8.97 11.42
CA ALA A 96 -4.91 -9.62 12.69
C ALA A 96 -5.01 -8.59 13.83
N GLN A 97 -5.73 -8.97 14.90
CA GLN A 97 -5.78 -8.23 16.17
C GLN A 97 -4.67 -8.67 17.13
N ASP A 98 -4.06 -9.83 16.89
CA ASP A 98 -3.00 -10.40 17.71
C ASP A 98 -1.96 -11.10 16.85
N ALA A 99 -0.69 -10.93 17.18
CA ALA A 99 0.43 -11.54 16.49
C ALA A 99 1.67 -11.65 17.40
N CYS A 100 2.61 -12.46 16.99
CA CYS A 100 3.96 -12.49 17.55
C CYS A 100 4.84 -11.37 16.94
N PRO A 101 6.01 -11.08 17.51
CA PRO A 101 7.03 -10.32 16.79
C PRO A 101 7.25 -10.87 15.40
N LEU A 102 7.30 -9.97 14.40
CA LEU A 102 7.40 -10.40 13.01
C LEU A 102 8.81 -10.94 12.72
N GLU A 103 8.86 -12.12 12.12
CA GLU A 103 10.12 -12.79 11.75
C GLU A 103 10.25 -12.96 10.23
N ASP A 104 11.50 -13.12 9.77
CA ASP A 104 11.83 -13.37 8.35
C ASP A 104 11.28 -12.30 7.37
N VAL A 105 11.21 -11.04 7.81
CA VAL A 105 10.66 -9.93 7.01
C VAL A 105 11.50 -9.71 5.76
N LYS A 106 10.86 -9.71 4.59
CA LYS A 106 11.48 -9.42 3.29
C LYS A 106 10.58 -8.51 2.49
N ILE A 107 11.19 -7.58 1.76
CA ILE A 107 10.50 -6.62 0.89
C ILE A 107 11.13 -6.72 -0.50
N ALA A 108 10.32 -6.97 -1.52
CA ALA A 108 10.78 -7.15 -2.90
C ALA A 108 9.82 -6.49 -3.89
N ALA A 109 10.35 -5.59 -4.73
CA ALA A 109 9.60 -5.00 -5.83
C ALA A 109 9.54 -5.97 -7.02
N GLN A 110 8.40 -6.04 -7.67
CA GLN A 110 8.19 -6.74 -8.93
C GLN A 110 8.43 -5.78 -10.12
N PRO A 111 8.67 -6.30 -11.32
CA PRO A 111 8.71 -5.45 -12.51
C PRO A 111 7.42 -4.64 -12.66
N PRO A 112 7.50 -3.34 -12.98
CA PRO A 112 6.33 -2.48 -13.10
C PRO A 112 5.43 -2.93 -14.25
N LYS A 113 4.11 -2.83 -14.02
CA LYS A 113 3.07 -3.14 -15.02
C LYS A 113 2.00 -2.05 -14.98
N ASN A 114 1.66 -1.46 -16.13
CA ASN A 114 0.65 -0.40 -16.24
C ASN A 114 0.86 0.77 -15.25
N ASN A 115 2.11 1.21 -15.09
CA ASN A 115 2.54 2.26 -14.14
C ASN A 115 2.34 1.93 -12.66
N VAL A 116 2.08 0.69 -12.32
CA VAL A 116 2.04 0.18 -10.95
C VAL A 116 3.22 -0.76 -10.72
N THR A 117 3.94 -0.57 -9.63
CA THR A 117 4.94 -1.51 -9.14
C THR A 117 4.35 -2.26 -7.95
N GLU A 118 4.14 -3.56 -8.10
CA GLU A 118 3.80 -4.39 -6.94
C GLU A 118 5.04 -4.58 -6.08
N VAL A 119 4.93 -4.28 -4.80
CA VAL A 119 5.96 -4.55 -3.79
C VAL A 119 5.41 -5.56 -2.81
N LEU A 120 6.07 -6.71 -2.70
CA LEU A 120 5.67 -7.77 -1.80
C LEU A 120 6.43 -7.65 -0.48
N ALA A 121 5.72 -7.58 0.63
CA ALA A 121 6.28 -7.80 1.96
C ALA A 121 5.88 -9.20 2.43
N THR A 122 6.85 -9.98 2.88
CA THR A 122 6.61 -11.33 3.41
C THR A 122 7.20 -11.44 4.81
N PHE A 123 6.51 -12.12 5.71
CA PHE A 123 6.94 -12.32 7.08
C PHE A 123 6.18 -13.49 7.73
N LYS A 124 6.68 -13.95 8.89
CA LYS A 124 5.95 -14.85 9.77
C LYS A 124 5.41 -14.06 10.96
N LYS A 125 4.17 -14.35 11.38
CA LYS A 125 3.48 -13.58 12.43
C LYS A 125 3.00 -14.41 13.62
N LEU A 126 3.18 -15.74 13.62
CA LEU A 126 2.65 -16.64 14.65
C LEU A 126 3.72 -17.57 15.24
N THR A 127 5.00 -17.29 15.03
CA THR A 127 6.11 -18.18 15.42
C THR A 127 6.19 -18.46 16.93
N CYS A 128 5.75 -17.51 17.77
CA CYS A 128 5.72 -17.67 19.22
C CYS A 128 4.60 -18.60 19.73
N MET A 129 3.62 -18.94 18.87
CA MET A 129 2.50 -19.81 19.25
C MET A 129 2.88 -21.29 19.25
N GLY A 130 3.99 -21.66 18.58
CA GLY A 130 4.47 -23.03 18.56
C GLY A 130 5.22 -23.42 17.29
N SER A 131 5.62 -24.68 17.21
CA SER A 131 6.40 -25.22 16.09
C SER A 131 5.55 -25.84 14.96
N ASP A 132 4.24 -25.89 15.12
CA ASP A 132 3.35 -26.47 14.12
C ASP A 132 3.42 -25.70 12.79
N ALA A 133 3.24 -26.41 11.69
CA ALA A 133 3.39 -25.85 10.35
C ALA A 133 2.48 -24.62 10.10
N ASP A 134 1.31 -24.58 10.75
CA ASP A 134 0.38 -23.45 10.64
C ASP A 134 0.94 -22.17 11.26
N TYR A 135 1.67 -22.27 12.37
CA TYR A 135 2.33 -21.11 13.01
C TYR A 135 3.57 -20.66 12.28
N GLN A 136 4.13 -21.49 11.41
CA GLN A 136 5.33 -21.18 10.61
C GLN A 136 5.00 -20.66 9.21
N LYS A 137 3.73 -20.46 8.90
CA LYS A 137 3.29 -19.95 7.60
C LYS A 137 3.82 -18.54 7.33
N VAL A 138 4.23 -18.34 6.09
CA VAL A 138 4.61 -17.02 5.59
C VAL A 138 3.35 -16.26 5.18
N THR A 139 3.17 -15.08 5.75
CA THR A 139 2.17 -14.10 5.32
C THR A 139 2.76 -13.26 4.19
N THR A 140 1.96 -12.93 3.19
CA THR A 140 2.34 -12.03 2.10
C THR A 140 1.35 -10.88 2.05
N VAL A 141 1.88 -9.67 2.05
CA VAL A 141 1.14 -8.42 1.80
C VAL A 141 1.66 -7.83 0.50
N ARG A 142 0.75 -7.43 -0.39
CA ARG A 142 1.07 -6.76 -1.63
C ARG A 142 0.73 -5.29 -1.52
N PHE A 143 1.72 -4.45 -1.78
CA PHE A 143 1.55 -3.01 -1.89
C PHE A 143 1.55 -2.64 -3.36
N GLU A 144 0.56 -1.91 -3.81
CA GLU A 144 0.52 -1.30 -5.14
C GLU A 144 1.15 0.08 -5.03
N VAL A 145 2.31 0.25 -5.65
CA VAL A 145 3.08 1.49 -5.60
C VAL A 145 3.01 2.17 -6.96
N ILE A 146 2.63 3.44 -6.96
CA ILE A 146 2.59 4.31 -8.14
C ILE A 146 3.57 5.46 -7.99
N GLU A 147 3.84 6.15 -9.09
CA GLU A 147 4.57 7.42 -9.04
C GLU A 147 3.55 8.57 -9.01
N GLU A 148 3.59 9.37 -7.96
CA GLU A 148 2.77 10.57 -7.82
C GLU A 148 3.65 11.76 -7.39
N GLY A 149 3.59 12.86 -8.16
CA GLY A 149 4.41 14.04 -7.86
C GLY A 149 5.91 13.81 -7.93
N GLY A 150 6.39 12.83 -8.74
CA GLY A 150 7.80 12.51 -8.91
C GLY A 150 8.39 11.65 -7.78
N ARG A 151 7.56 11.00 -6.99
CA ARG A 151 7.97 10.08 -5.93
C ARG A 151 7.09 8.82 -5.88
N PRO A 152 7.64 7.67 -5.47
CA PRO A 152 6.85 6.47 -5.26
C PRO A 152 5.97 6.64 -4.01
N VAL A 153 4.70 6.28 -4.14
CA VAL A 153 3.71 6.28 -3.05
C VAL A 153 2.88 5.01 -3.10
N VAL A 154 2.42 4.54 -1.95
CA VAL A 154 1.51 3.40 -1.85
C VAL A 154 0.11 3.84 -2.26
N ASP A 155 -0.43 3.20 -3.29
CA ASP A 155 -1.78 3.46 -3.79
C ASP A 155 -2.81 2.47 -3.25
N ASP A 156 -2.40 1.23 -2.97
CA ASP A 156 -3.26 0.24 -2.30
C ASP A 156 -2.44 -0.76 -1.48
N ILE A 157 -3.09 -1.36 -0.49
CA ILE A 157 -2.57 -2.47 0.30
C ILE A 157 -3.53 -3.63 0.10
N VAL A 158 -3.00 -4.76 -0.33
CA VAL A 158 -3.80 -5.95 -0.63
C VAL A 158 -3.33 -7.11 0.24
N THR A 159 -4.22 -7.60 1.07
CA THR A 159 -4.05 -8.81 1.87
C THR A 159 -4.94 -9.92 1.33
N ASN A 160 -4.93 -11.09 1.96
CA ASN A 160 -5.90 -12.13 1.65
C ASN A 160 -7.00 -12.15 2.71
N ASP A 161 -8.24 -12.33 2.29
CA ASP A 161 -9.36 -12.64 3.19
C ASP A 161 -9.24 -14.05 3.77
N ASP A 162 -10.17 -14.44 4.66
CA ASP A 162 -10.20 -15.77 5.30
C ASP A 162 -10.35 -16.93 4.30
N ASN A 163 -10.80 -16.65 3.09
CA ASN A 163 -10.94 -17.62 2.01
C ASN A 163 -9.71 -17.65 1.09
N GLY A 164 -8.72 -16.80 1.36
CA GLY A 164 -7.51 -16.66 0.54
C GLY A 164 -7.68 -15.78 -0.69
N ASN A 165 -8.80 -15.06 -0.83
CA ASN A 165 -9.00 -14.14 -1.94
C ASN A 165 -8.33 -12.79 -1.65
N PRO A 166 -7.80 -12.10 -2.69
CA PRO A 166 -7.24 -10.77 -2.53
C PRO A 166 -8.30 -9.77 -2.01
N SER A 167 -7.94 -9.04 -0.96
CA SER A 167 -8.75 -7.98 -0.35
C SER A 167 -8.00 -6.65 -0.43
N SER A 168 -8.51 -5.72 -1.21
CA SER A 168 -7.98 -4.37 -1.37
C SER A 168 -8.43 -3.49 -0.20
N LEU A 169 -7.50 -2.83 0.47
CA LEU A 169 -7.81 -1.94 1.58
C LEU A 169 -8.62 -0.72 1.12
N LYS A 170 -8.34 -0.19 -0.07
CA LYS A 170 -9.16 0.87 -0.66
C LYS A 170 -10.61 0.43 -0.84
N SER A 171 -10.84 -0.81 -1.27
CA SER A 171 -12.20 -1.36 -1.41
C SER A 171 -12.87 -1.52 -0.06
N VAL A 172 -12.16 -2.02 0.93
CA VAL A 172 -12.67 -2.15 2.31
C VAL A 172 -13.11 -0.79 2.86
N MET A 173 -12.27 0.27 2.71
CA MET A 173 -12.61 1.63 3.14
C MET A 173 -13.87 2.16 2.45
N VAL A 174 -13.97 1.98 1.13
CA VAL A 174 -15.15 2.41 0.36
C VAL A 174 -16.41 1.69 0.82
N ASP A 175 -16.34 0.38 1.08
CA ASP A 175 -17.49 -0.41 1.49
C ASP A 175 -17.89 -0.12 2.95
N LEU A 176 -16.93 0.18 3.82
CA LEU A 176 -17.21 0.67 5.17
C LEU A 176 -18.04 1.95 5.13
N VAL A 177 -17.61 2.95 4.36
CA VAL A 177 -18.35 4.21 4.21
C VAL A 177 -19.77 3.99 3.68
N LYS A 178 -19.93 3.14 2.66
CA LYS A 178 -21.25 2.81 2.09
C LYS A 178 -22.16 2.15 3.11
N GLN A 179 -21.63 1.22 3.92
CA GLN A 179 -22.42 0.52 4.95
C GLN A 179 -22.92 1.48 6.03
N GLN A 180 -22.08 2.41 6.45
CA GLN A 180 -22.44 3.40 7.46
C GLN A 180 -23.46 4.44 6.96
N GLN A 181 -23.49 4.70 5.66
CA GLN A 181 -24.45 5.63 5.05
C GLN A 181 -25.80 4.97 4.72
N GLN A 182 -25.93 3.65 4.82
CA GLN A 182 -27.20 2.98 4.61
C GLN A 182 -28.13 3.20 5.82
N PRO A 183 -29.41 3.55 5.60
CA PRO A 183 -30.36 3.62 6.71
C PRO A 183 -30.48 2.25 7.38
N PRO A 184 -30.67 2.18 8.71
CA PRO A 184 -30.76 0.92 9.42
C PRO A 184 -31.87 0.07 8.77
N SER A 185 -31.45 -1.06 8.16
CA SER A 185 -32.39 -2.01 7.61
C SER A 185 -33.28 -2.50 8.73
N ASN A 186 -34.62 -2.57 8.50
CA ASN A 186 -35.64 -3.07 9.43
C ASN A 186 -35.41 -4.56 9.82
N GLN A 187 -34.27 -4.87 10.39
CA GLN A 187 -33.99 -6.18 10.97
C GLN A 187 -34.28 -6.14 12.48
N GLN A 188 -35.55 -6.03 12.83
CA GLN A 188 -36.06 -6.55 14.11
C GLN A 188 -37.56 -6.30 14.23
N LYS A 189 -38.33 -6.97 13.40
CA LYS A 189 -39.76 -7.14 13.68
C LYS A 189 -40.21 -8.60 13.44
N SER A 190 -39.51 -9.53 14.07
CA SER A 190 -39.99 -10.90 14.19
C SER A 190 -39.40 -11.59 15.42
N ALA A 191 -39.72 -11.06 16.58
CA ALA A 191 -39.50 -11.79 17.82
C ALA A 191 -40.62 -11.38 18.78
N ASN A 192 -41.75 -11.99 18.70
CA ASN A 192 -42.48 -12.73 19.74
C ASN A 192 -43.94 -12.96 19.36
N PRO A 193 -44.39 -14.15 19.02
CA PRO A 193 -45.79 -14.56 19.27
C PRO A 193 -45.85 -15.09 20.69
N GLN A 194 -46.76 -14.53 21.43
CA GLN A 194 -47.23 -15.06 22.72
C GLN A 194 -47.86 -16.44 22.53
#